data_94627e009577095a7d78aaff4e21a10e
#
_entry.id   94627e009577095a7d78aaff4e21a10e
#
_cell.length_a   1.000
_cell.length_b   1.000
_cell.length_c   1.000
_cell.angle_alpha   90.00
_cell.angle_beta   90.00
_cell.angle_gamma   90.00
#
_symmetry.space_group_name_H-M   'P 1'
#
loop_
_entity.id
_entity.type
_entity.pdbx_description
1 polymer ?
#
loop_
_entity_poly.entity_id
_entity_poly.type
_entity_poly.pdbx_seq_one_letter_code
_entity_poly.pdbx_strand_id
1 'polypeptide(L)'
;MAIVLTPDTIDFTKYLKETDNQTKVKKASDYIDYIKARLRTKKDQKVSYLPWDHTKENFEFRKGEVTLWSGQNGHGKSLMTSQVALSLIGQGEKVCIASFEMKPSVTLQRMARMWIGCNPFMPEFQGDRGIEALDDMYDQFGHWTDGTMWLYDQMGTANAETVIGMVRYCAKELGISHIFVDNLAKCVKGEDDYNGQKVFVDELTSVARDYDVHIHLVHHLKKPANEY
;
A
#
# COMPACT_ATOMS: atom_id res chain seq x y z
N MET A 1 -5.64 -17.04 0.07
CA MET A 1 -6.70 -16.13 -0.51
C MET A 1 -6.48 -14.73 0.02
N ALA A 2 -6.45 -13.70 -0.84
CA ALA A 2 -6.32 -12.32 -0.36
C ALA A 2 -7.47 -11.97 0.58
N ILE A 3 -7.17 -11.33 1.71
CA ILE A 3 -8.16 -10.96 2.71
C ILE A 3 -8.71 -9.58 2.38
N VAL A 4 -10.03 -9.46 2.29
CA VAL A 4 -10.73 -8.20 2.06
C VAL A 4 -11.10 -7.58 3.40
N LEU A 5 -10.71 -6.33 3.62
CA LEU A 5 -11.05 -5.56 4.81
C LEU A 5 -12.20 -4.60 4.48
N THR A 6 -13.25 -4.60 5.28
CA THR A 6 -14.41 -3.72 5.09
C THR A 6 -14.67 -2.87 6.33
N PRO A 7 -15.12 -1.60 6.17
CA PRO A 7 -15.55 -0.77 7.29
C PRO A 7 -16.70 -1.37 8.10
N ASP A 8 -17.54 -2.18 7.44
CA ASP A 8 -18.70 -2.82 8.09
C ASP A 8 -18.30 -3.94 9.06
N THR A 9 -17.12 -4.53 8.87
CA THR A 9 -16.64 -5.64 9.71
C THR A 9 -15.63 -5.19 10.76
N ILE A 10 -14.99 -4.04 10.58
CA ILE A 10 -13.94 -3.52 11.46
C ILE A 10 -14.25 -2.09 11.82
N ASP A 11 -14.41 -1.83 13.12
CA ASP A 11 -14.56 -0.46 13.64
C ASP A 11 -13.20 0.24 13.72
N PHE A 12 -12.82 0.92 12.64
CA PHE A 12 -11.56 1.67 12.58
C PHE A 12 -11.51 2.89 13.50
N THR A 13 -12.65 3.34 14.04
CA THR A 13 -12.68 4.51 14.95
C THR A 13 -11.94 4.24 16.26
N LYS A 14 -11.84 2.96 16.65
CA LYS A 14 -11.03 2.53 17.81
C LYS A 14 -9.55 2.82 17.67
N TYR A 15 -9.06 2.96 16.44
CA TYR A 15 -7.67 3.22 16.13
C TYR A 15 -7.36 4.70 15.87
N LEU A 16 -8.35 5.59 16.01
CA LEU A 16 -8.14 7.04 15.84
C LEU A 16 -7.45 7.69 17.03
N LYS A 17 -7.69 7.17 18.24
CA LYS A 17 -7.12 7.73 19.47
C LYS A 17 -5.82 7.03 19.82
N GLU A 18 -4.70 7.72 19.69
CA GLU A 18 -3.49 7.35 20.41
C GLU A 18 -3.66 7.68 21.88
N THR A 19 -3.62 6.65 22.71
CA THR A 19 -3.83 6.77 24.16
C THR A 19 -2.57 7.20 24.91
N ASP A 20 -1.47 7.54 24.25
CA ASP A 20 -0.23 7.80 24.99
C ASP A 20 0.54 9.03 24.50
N ASN A 21 0.11 10.20 24.95
CA ASN A 21 0.87 11.45 24.81
C ASN A 21 2.02 11.58 25.84
N GLN A 22 2.16 10.65 26.79
CA GLN A 22 3.10 10.81 27.92
C GLN A 22 4.55 10.45 27.62
N THR A 23 4.83 9.82 26.45
CA THR A 23 6.16 9.28 26.15
C THR A 23 6.88 9.94 24.97
N LYS A 24 6.35 11.05 24.43
CA LYS A 24 6.96 11.70 23.25
C LYS A 24 8.25 12.46 23.54
N VAL A 25 8.49 12.86 24.79
CA VAL A 25 9.74 13.51 25.21
C VAL A 25 10.61 12.49 25.92
N LYS A 26 11.70 12.09 25.31
CA LYS A 26 12.68 11.14 25.85
C LYS A 26 14.05 11.82 25.97
N LYS A 27 14.87 11.36 26.89
CA LYS A 27 16.26 11.81 26.99
C LYS A 27 17.05 11.34 25.76
N ALA A 28 17.95 12.14 25.24
CA ALA A 28 18.81 11.75 24.12
C ALA A 28 19.58 10.43 24.40
N SER A 29 19.98 10.22 25.67
CA SER A 29 20.65 8.98 26.12
C SER A 29 19.83 7.72 25.88
N ASP A 30 18.49 7.80 25.96
CA ASP A 30 17.61 6.65 25.79
C ASP A 30 17.64 6.10 24.33
N TYR A 31 18.09 6.93 23.39
CA TYR A 31 18.26 6.53 21.98
C TYR A 31 19.63 5.87 21.69
N ILE A 32 20.60 5.96 22.60
CA ILE A 32 21.95 5.40 22.37
C ILE A 32 21.89 3.88 22.25
N ASP A 33 21.12 3.20 23.08
CA ASP A 33 21.01 1.73 23.02
C ASP A 33 20.26 1.29 21.75
N TYR A 34 19.25 2.07 21.33
CA TYR A 34 18.58 1.87 20.04
C TYR A 34 19.56 2.03 18.86
N ILE A 35 20.40 3.06 18.87
CA ILE A 35 21.42 3.29 17.83
C ILE A 35 22.44 2.14 17.82
N LYS A 36 22.91 1.70 18.99
CA LYS A 36 23.83 0.58 19.10
C LYS A 36 23.23 -0.74 18.60
N ALA A 37 21.97 -1.01 18.96
CA ALA A 37 21.25 -2.16 18.46
C ALA A 37 21.15 -2.12 16.93
N ARG A 38 20.79 -0.95 16.37
CA ARG A 38 20.69 -0.74 14.93
C ARG A 38 22.03 -0.92 14.19
N LEU A 39 23.14 -0.50 14.79
CA LEU A 39 24.47 -0.72 14.23
C LEU A 39 24.88 -2.21 14.21
N ARG A 40 24.46 -2.96 15.20
CA ARG A 40 24.70 -4.42 15.29
C ARG A 40 23.83 -5.21 14.33
N THR A 41 22.58 -4.76 14.09
CA THR A 41 21.60 -5.41 13.21
C THR A 41 21.67 -4.90 11.76
N LYS A 42 22.64 -4.07 11.40
CA LYS A 42 22.77 -3.48 10.06
C LYS A 42 22.84 -4.51 8.91
N LYS A 43 23.21 -5.78 9.23
CA LYS A 43 23.16 -6.91 8.30
C LYS A 43 21.76 -7.55 8.17
N ASP A 44 20.87 -7.32 9.14
CA ASP A 44 19.57 -8.02 9.24
C ASP A 44 18.36 -7.08 9.07
N GLN A 45 18.58 -5.78 8.80
CA GLN A 45 17.46 -4.90 8.45
C GLN A 45 16.98 -5.29 7.07
N LYS A 46 15.82 -5.96 7.05
CA LYS A 46 15.10 -6.25 5.82
C LYS A 46 14.74 -4.92 5.16
N VAL A 47 15.40 -4.65 4.07
CA VAL A 47 15.17 -3.48 3.21
C VAL A 47 14.39 -3.95 1.98
N SER A 48 13.41 -3.18 1.58
CA SER A 48 12.58 -3.48 0.42
C SER A 48 12.93 -2.55 -0.73
N TYR A 49 12.87 -3.08 -1.95
CA TYR A 49 13.34 -2.41 -3.14
C TYR A 49 12.24 -2.33 -4.21
N LEU A 50 12.45 -1.43 -5.16
CA LEU A 50 11.70 -1.43 -6.40
C LEU A 50 11.95 -2.72 -7.21
N PRO A 51 11.01 -3.13 -8.10
CA PRO A 51 11.14 -4.38 -8.86
C PRO A 51 12.28 -4.39 -9.89
N TRP A 52 12.93 -3.26 -10.14
CA TRP A 52 13.96 -3.10 -11.17
C TRP A 52 15.35 -3.10 -10.54
N ASP A 53 16.20 -4.07 -10.94
CA ASP A 53 17.52 -4.27 -10.34
C ASP A 53 18.42 -3.03 -10.36
N HIS A 54 18.39 -2.27 -11.46
CA HIS A 54 19.20 -1.05 -11.61
C HIS A 54 18.84 0.08 -10.63
N THR A 55 17.70 -0.03 -9.93
CA THR A 55 17.30 0.96 -8.92
C THR A 55 17.79 0.63 -7.51
N LYS A 56 18.22 -0.60 -7.24
CA LYS A 56 18.55 -1.09 -5.90
C LYS A 56 19.71 -0.33 -5.24
N GLU A 57 20.66 0.16 -6.03
CA GLU A 57 21.78 0.93 -5.50
C GLU A 57 21.41 2.37 -5.11
N ASN A 58 20.29 2.88 -5.67
CA ASN A 58 19.92 4.28 -5.55
C ASN A 58 18.64 4.51 -4.75
N PHE A 59 17.83 3.47 -4.53
CA PHE A 59 16.54 3.61 -3.90
C PHE A 59 16.18 2.37 -3.06
N GLU A 60 15.68 2.64 -1.86
CA GLU A 60 15.13 1.64 -0.95
C GLU A 60 13.86 2.18 -0.28
N PHE A 61 12.90 1.32 -0.01
CA PHE A 61 11.75 1.65 0.82
C PHE A 61 12.12 1.51 2.29
N ARG A 62 12.11 2.62 3.01
CA ARG A 62 12.42 2.65 4.43
C ARG A 62 11.15 2.64 5.25
N LYS A 63 11.20 1.96 6.37
CA LYS A 63 10.13 2.02 7.38
C LYS A 63 10.03 3.43 7.95
N GLY A 64 8.79 3.86 8.25
CA GLY A 64 8.53 5.19 8.78
C GLY A 64 8.48 6.30 7.74
N GLU A 65 8.44 5.97 6.45
CA GLU A 65 8.39 6.93 5.35
C GLU A 65 7.12 6.82 4.51
N VAL A 66 6.82 7.88 3.78
CA VAL A 66 5.74 7.95 2.80
C VAL A 66 6.34 8.21 1.42
N THR A 67 6.03 7.36 0.45
CA THR A 67 6.37 7.57 -0.97
C THR A 67 5.16 8.10 -1.72
N LEU A 68 5.30 9.25 -2.38
CA LEU A 68 4.27 9.84 -3.22
C LEU A 68 4.43 9.41 -4.68
N TRP A 69 3.40 8.74 -5.23
CA TRP A 69 3.30 8.35 -6.63
C TRP A 69 2.43 9.36 -7.39
N SER A 70 3.03 10.33 -8.04
CA SER A 70 2.31 11.40 -8.72
C SER A 70 2.37 11.28 -10.24
N GLY A 71 1.31 11.72 -10.91
CA GLY A 71 1.22 11.74 -12.36
C GLY A 71 -0.20 12.04 -12.85
N GLN A 72 -0.36 12.32 -14.13
CA GLN A 72 -1.66 12.61 -14.73
C GLN A 72 -2.55 11.35 -14.77
N ASN A 73 -3.86 11.55 -14.93
CA ASN A 73 -4.81 10.45 -15.11
C ASN A 73 -4.47 9.64 -16.36
N GLY A 74 -4.57 8.30 -16.28
CA GLY A 74 -4.25 7.41 -17.38
C GLY A 74 -2.75 7.08 -17.57
N HIS A 75 -1.83 7.69 -16.81
CA HIS A 75 -0.37 7.45 -16.94
C HIS A 75 0.12 6.19 -16.22
N GLY A 76 -0.77 5.27 -15.86
CA GLY A 76 -0.39 3.95 -15.34
C GLY A 76 0.07 3.92 -13.89
N LYS A 77 -0.23 4.94 -13.06
CA LYS A 77 0.16 4.96 -11.63
C LYS A 77 -0.26 3.70 -10.89
N SER A 78 -1.56 3.34 -10.97
CA SER A 78 -2.08 2.14 -10.29
C SER A 78 -1.50 0.84 -10.86
N LEU A 79 -1.07 0.82 -12.14
CA LEU A 79 -0.35 -0.30 -12.72
C LEU A 79 1.04 -0.43 -12.09
N MET A 80 1.78 0.67 -12.00
CA MET A 80 3.11 0.73 -11.38
C MET A 80 3.07 0.35 -9.90
N THR A 81 2.13 0.90 -9.14
CA THR A 81 1.99 0.56 -7.71
C THR A 81 1.58 -0.89 -7.49
N SER A 82 0.76 -1.47 -8.39
CA SER A 82 0.44 -2.91 -8.35
C SER A 82 1.67 -3.77 -8.63
N GLN A 83 2.52 -3.41 -9.60
CA GLN A 83 3.78 -4.10 -9.87
C GLN A 83 4.73 -4.04 -8.68
N VAL A 84 4.83 -2.88 -8.04
CA VAL A 84 5.63 -2.70 -6.81
C VAL A 84 5.08 -3.56 -5.67
N ALA A 85 3.76 -3.57 -5.46
CA ALA A 85 3.12 -4.39 -4.43
C ALA A 85 3.41 -5.89 -4.62
N LEU A 86 3.29 -6.41 -5.85
CA LEU A 86 3.64 -7.80 -6.17
C LEU A 86 5.12 -8.09 -5.89
N SER A 87 6.02 -7.17 -6.27
CA SER A 87 7.46 -7.32 -5.99
C SER A 87 7.75 -7.33 -4.49
N LEU A 88 7.08 -6.49 -3.70
CA LEU A 88 7.22 -6.45 -2.25
C LEU A 88 6.78 -7.77 -1.60
N ILE A 89 5.66 -8.36 -2.06
CA ILE A 89 5.23 -9.69 -1.61
C ILE A 89 6.29 -10.74 -1.95
N GLY A 90 6.86 -10.69 -3.16
CA GLY A 90 7.97 -11.58 -3.57
C GLY A 90 9.23 -11.40 -2.72
N GLN A 91 9.45 -10.21 -2.13
CA GLN A 91 10.49 -9.93 -1.16
C GLN A 91 10.11 -10.37 0.27
N GLY A 92 8.91 -10.94 0.45
CA GLY A 92 8.39 -11.44 1.72
C GLY A 92 7.82 -10.33 2.62
N GLU A 93 7.39 -9.20 2.04
CA GLU A 93 6.67 -8.16 2.75
C GLU A 93 5.16 -8.45 2.76
N LYS A 94 4.47 -7.90 3.76
CA LYS A 94 3.01 -7.90 3.83
C LYS A 94 2.48 -6.58 3.32
N VAL A 95 1.49 -6.62 2.43
CA VAL A 95 0.94 -5.42 1.80
C VAL A 95 -0.57 -5.29 2.01
N CYS A 96 -1.05 -4.06 2.12
CA CYS A 96 -2.46 -3.70 2.01
C CYS A 96 -2.65 -2.70 0.86
N ILE A 97 -3.70 -2.89 0.07
CA ILE A 97 -4.06 -1.98 -1.02
C ILE A 97 -5.46 -1.42 -0.75
N ALA A 98 -5.53 -0.11 -0.52
CA ALA A 98 -6.75 0.66 -0.41
C ALA A 98 -6.94 1.47 -1.69
N SER A 99 -7.71 0.93 -2.65
CA SER A 99 -8.09 1.62 -3.88
C SER A 99 -9.52 2.13 -3.75
N PHE A 100 -9.70 3.45 -3.82
CA PHE A 100 -11.01 4.09 -3.75
C PHE A 100 -11.66 4.29 -5.13
N GLU A 101 -10.94 3.96 -6.20
CA GLU A 101 -11.41 4.08 -7.59
C GLU A 101 -11.80 2.73 -8.21
N MET A 102 -11.19 1.64 -7.75
CA MET A 102 -11.44 0.31 -8.32
C MET A 102 -11.92 -0.66 -7.25
N LYS A 103 -12.88 -1.51 -7.63
CA LYS A 103 -13.30 -2.62 -6.78
C LYS A 103 -12.12 -3.54 -6.47
N PRO A 104 -12.03 -4.10 -5.26
CA PRO A 104 -10.97 -5.05 -4.89
C PRO A 104 -10.82 -6.21 -5.88
N SER A 105 -11.92 -6.76 -6.39
CA SER A 105 -11.90 -7.82 -7.39
C SER A 105 -11.23 -7.41 -8.71
N VAL A 106 -11.42 -6.16 -9.15
CA VAL A 106 -10.79 -5.63 -10.36
C VAL A 106 -9.30 -5.41 -10.14
N THR A 107 -8.93 -4.87 -8.97
CA THR A 107 -7.52 -4.71 -8.57
C THR A 107 -6.82 -6.07 -8.54
N LEU A 108 -7.43 -7.05 -7.87
CA LEU A 108 -6.88 -8.40 -7.74
C LEU A 108 -6.74 -9.08 -9.12
N GLN A 109 -7.74 -8.97 -9.99
CA GLN A 109 -7.69 -9.53 -11.34
C GLN A 109 -6.55 -8.94 -12.18
N ARG A 110 -6.31 -7.62 -12.08
CA ARG A 110 -5.18 -6.97 -12.76
C ARG A 110 -3.84 -7.47 -12.23
N MET A 111 -3.72 -7.59 -10.92
CA MET A 111 -2.51 -8.09 -10.27
C MET A 111 -2.24 -9.56 -10.62
N ALA A 112 -3.27 -10.41 -10.61
CA ALA A 112 -3.16 -11.79 -11.03
C ALA A 112 -2.63 -11.91 -12.48
N ARG A 113 -3.15 -11.12 -13.42
CA ARG A 113 -2.63 -11.09 -14.80
C ARG A 113 -1.16 -10.70 -14.88
N MET A 114 -0.71 -9.76 -14.06
CA MET A 114 0.71 -9.37 -14.01
C MET A 114 1.57 -10.51 -13.47
N TRP A 115 1.09 -11.20 -12.44
CA TRP A 115 1.80 -12.30 -11.81
C TRP A 115 1.87 -13.53 -12.71
N ILE A 116 0.75 -13.89 -13.35
CA ILE A 116 0.65 -15.01 -14.30
C ILE A 116 1.46 -14.72 -15.58
N GLY A 117 1.56 -13.43 -15.97
CA GLY A 117 2.29 -13.01 -17.16
C GLY A 117 1.55 -13.26 -18.47
N CYS A 118 0.25 -13.58 -18.43
CA CYS A 118 -0.55 -13.82 -19.64
C CYS A 118 -1.89 -13.06 -19.60
N ASN A 119 -2.49 -12.91 -20.78
CA ASN A 119 -3.82 -12.36 -20.92
C ASN A 119 -4.83 -13.51 -21.04
N PRO A 120 -5.76 -13.68 -20.06
CA PRO A 120 -6.76 -14.74 -20.07
C PRO A 120 -7.70 -14.77 -21.30
N PHE A 121 -7.78 -13.65 -22.04
CA PHE A 121 -8.61 -13.53 -23.23
C PHE A 121 -7.89 -13.91 -24.54
N MET A 122 -6.66 -14.40 -24.47
CA MET A 122 -5.96 -14.90 -25.64
C MET A 122 -6.59 -16.22 -26.14
N PRO A 123 -6.54 -16.49 -27.46
CA PRO A 123 -7.17 -17.68 -28.06
C PRO A 123 -6.75 -19.02 -27.43
N GLU A 124 -5.53 -19.15 -26.96
CA GLU A 124 -5.01 -20.35 -26.31
C GLU A 124 -5.69 -20.70 -25.00
N PHE A 125 -6.34 -19.71 -24.35
CA PHE A 125 -7.13 -19.90 -23.13
C PHE A 125 -8.63 -20.00 -23.39
N GLN A 126 -9.05 -20.11 -24.64
CA GLN A 126 -10.43 -20.35 -25.01
C GLN A 126 -10.69 -21.87 -25.08
N GLY A 127 -11.78 -22.31 -24.48
CA GLY A 127 -12.13 -23.73 -24.37
C GLY A 127 -11.71 -24.37 -23.04
N ASP A 128 -12.23 -25.58 -22.79
CA ASP A 128 -12.22 -26.21 -21.46
C ASP A 128 -10.80 -26.35 -20.87
N ARG A 129 -9.85 -26.82 -21.65
CA ARG A 129 -8.46 -27.00 -21.20
C ARG A 129 -7.75 -25.68 -20.88
N GLY A 130 -8.07 -24.63 -21.63
CA GLY A 130 -7.52 -23.30 -21.38
C GLY A 130 -8.10 -22.68 -20.10
N ILE A 131 -9.40 -22.92 -19.85
CA ILE A 131 -10.08 -22.47 -18.63
C ILE A 131 -9.52 -23.22 -17.41
N GLU A 132 -9.36 -24.54 -17.47
CA GLU A 132 -8.74 -25.34 -16.39
C GLU A 132 -7.32 -24.84 -16.06
N ALA A 133 -6.49 -24.57 -17.08
CA ALA A 133 -5.15 -24.05 -16.87
C ALA A 133 -5.15 -22.66 -16.21
N LEU A 134 -6.12 -21.81 -16.54
CA LEU A 134 -6.28 -20.50 -15.89
C LEU A 134 -6.75 -20.65 -14.45
N ASP A 135 -7.68 -21.55 -14.16
CA ASP A 135 -8.16 -21.81 -12.80
C ASP A 135 -7.00 -22.24 -11.91
N ASP A 136 -6.15 -23.17 -12.36
CA ASP A 136 -4.94 -23.58 -11.64
C ASP A 136 -3.97 -22.41 -11.38
N MET A 137 -3.79 -21.51 -12.37
CA MET A 137 -2.93 -20.33 -12.21
C MET A 137 -3.51 -19.34 -11.22
N TYR A 138 -4.83 -19.12 -11.24
CA TYR A 138 -5.51 -18.26 -10.25
C TYR A 138 -5.46 -18.86 -8.85
N ASP A 139 -5.59 -20.16 -8.70
CA ASP A 139 -5.44 -20.84 -7.42
C ASP A 139 -4.01 -20.70 -6.87
N GLN A 140 -2.99 -20.88 -7.70
CA GLN A 140 -1.59 -20.63 -7.33
C GLN A 140 -1.36 -19.18 -6.89
N PHE A 141 -1.91 -18.19 -7.63
CA PHE A 141 -1.86 -16.79 -7.23
C PHE A 141 -2.57 -16.56 -5.89
N GLY A 142 -3.74 -17.19 -5.69
CA GLY A 142 -4.49 -17.13 -4.44
C GLY A 142 -3.68 -17.67 -3.25
N HIS A 143 -3.02 -18.81 -3.42
CA HIS A 143 -2.12 -19.36 -2.39
C HIS A 143 -0.91 -18.48 -2.13
N TRP A 144 -0.31 -17.91 -3.17
CA TRP A 144 0.86 -17.04 -3.04
C TRP A 144 0.54 -15.73 -2.31
N THR A 145 -0.68 -15.21 -2.45
CA THR A 145 -1.13 -13.98 -1.77
C THR A 145 -1.71 -14.23 -0.39
N ASP A 146 -1.94 -15.48 0.00
CA ASP A 146 -2.53 -15.81 1.29
C ASP A 146 -1.62 -15.38 2.45
N GLY A 147 -2.18 -14.63 3.40
CA GLY A 147 -1.44 -14.09 4.55
C GLY A 147 -0.39 -13.02 4.22
N THR A 148 -0.29 -12.57 2.96
CA THR A 148 0.67 -11.54 2.51
C THR A 148 0.01 -10.34 1.86
N MET A 149 -1.23 -10.46 1.33
CA MET A 149 -1.96 -9.40 0.68
C MET A 149 -3.33 -9.19 1.30
N TRP A 150 -3.67 -7.93 1.58
CA TRP A 150 -5.00 -7.47 2.01
C TRP A 150 -5.51 -6.40 1.06
N LEU A 151 -6.81 -6.39 0.85
CA LEU A 151 -7.50 -5.38 0.05
C LEU A 151 -8.53 -4.68 0.92
N TYR A 152 -8.55 -3.35 0.88
CA TYR A 152 -9.56 -2.56 1.56
C TYR A 152 -10.75 -2.31 0.64
N ASP A 153 -11.93 -2.78 1.03
CA ASP A 153 -13.14 -2.68 0.22
C ASP A 153 -13.98 -1.46 0.62
N GLN A 154 -13.54 -0.31 0.13
CA GLN A 154 -14.32 0.92 0.17
C GLN A 154 -14.13 1.66 -1.16
N MET A 155 -15.24 1.99 -1.81
CA MET A 155 -15.26 2.72 -3.07
C MET A 155 -15.71 4.18 -2.84
N GLY A 156 -15.23 5.07 -3.69
CA GLY A 156 -15.64 6.48 -3.69
C GLY A 156 -14.85 7.33 -2.67
N THR A 157 -15.50 8.33 -2.09
CA THR A 157 -14.86 9.21 -1.11
C THR A 157 -14.77 8.52 0.24
N ALA A 158 -13.59 8.49 0.83
CA ALA A 158 -13.34 8.00 2.17
C ALA A 158 -13.13 9.18 3.13
N ASN A 159 -13.53 9.00 4.40
CA ASN A 159 -13.15 9.95 5.43
C ASN A 159 -11.66 9.75 5.78
N ALA A 160 -10.89 10.84 5.82
CA ALA A 160 -9.47 10.83 6.17
C ALA A 160 -9.21 10.06 7.49
N GLU A 161 -10.01 10.31 8.53
CA GLU A 161 -9.90 9.63 9.82
C GLU A 161 -10.07 8.11 9.67
N THR A 162 -11.07 7.66 8.90
CA THR A 162 -11.29 6.23 8.66
C THR A 162 -10.10 5.58 7.97
N VAL A 163 -9.49 6.27 6.99
CA VAL A 163 -8.29 5.77 6.30
C VAL A 163 -7.09 5.69 7.25
N ILE A 164 -6.89 6.70 8.10
CA ILE A 164 -5.85 6.70 9.13
C ILE A 164 -6.09 5.54 10.13
N GLY A 165 -7.33 5.33 10.56
CA GLY A 165 -7.70 4.19 11.43
C GLY A 165 -7.42 2.84 10.76
N MET A 166 -7.74 2.70 9.49
CA MET A 166 -7.44 1.50 8.69
C MET A 166 -5.93 1.26 8.60
N VAL A 167 -5.13 2.29 8.33
CA VAL A 167 -3.66 2.18 8.26
C VAL A 167 -3.08 1.70 9.59
N ARG A 168 -3.53 2.28 10.72
CA ARG A 168 -3.13 1.85 12.07
C ARG A 168 -3.52 0.40 12.36
N TYR A 169 -4.74 0.02 12.01
CA TYR A 169 -5.21 -1.37 12.16
C TYR A 169 -4.32 -2.33 11.36
N CYS A 170 -4.07 -2.04 10.09
CA CYS A 170 -3.22 -2.86 9.22
C CYS A 170 -1.82 -3.04 9.81
N ALA A 171 -1.23 -1.96 10.31
CA ALA A 171 0.09 -1.99 10.91
C ALA A 171 0.14 -2.79 12.21
N LYS A 172 -0.82 -2.51 13.12
CA LYS A 172 -0.81 -3.01 14.50
C LYS A 172 -1.32 -4.45 14.60
N GLU A 173 -2.44 -4.74 13.96
CA GLU A 173 -3.13 -6.03 14.15
C GLU A 173 -2.71 -7.07 13.10
N LEU A 174 -2.42 -6.65 11.87
CA LEU A 174 -2.05 -7.55 10.78
C LEU A 174 -0.54 -7.63 10.53
N GLY A 175 0.23 -6.70 11.10
CA GLY A 175 1.68 -6.60 10.90
C GLY A 175 2.05 -6.30 9.45
N ILE A 176 1.21 -5.50 8.77
CA ILE A 176 1.45 -5.09 7.39
C ILE A 176 2.55 -4.04 7.37
N SER A 177 3.54 -4.23 6.50
CA SER A 177 4.71 -3.36 6.39
C SER A 177 4.59 -2.31 5.28
N HIS A 178 3.78 -2.55 4.25
CA HIS A 178 3.57 -1.64 3.13
C HIS A 178 2.08 -1.41 2.87
N ILE A 179 1.64 -0.16 2.87
CA ILE A 179 0.23 0.20 2.70
C ILE A 179 0.09 1.16 1.53
N PHE A 180 -0.72 0.78 0.54
CA PHE A 180 -1.00 1.58 -0.66
C PHE A 180 -2.34 2.28 -0.49
N VAL A 181 -2.36 3.61 -0.70
CA VAL A 181 -3.55 4.47 -0.63
C VAL A 181 -3.74 5.13 -2.00
N ASP A 182 -4.70 4.67 -2.78
CA ASP A 182 -4.99 5.15 -4.14
C ASP A 182 -6.45 5.65 -4.23
N ASN A 183 -6.71 6.99 -4.19
CA ASN A 183 -5.75 8.08 -4.20
C ASN A 183 -6.04 9.13 -3.11
N LEU A 184 -5.10 10.07 -2.94
CA LEU A 184 -5.19 11.20 -1.99
C LEU A 184 -6.48 12.02 -2.12
N ALA A 185 -6.90 12.35 -3.35
CA ALA A 185 -8.07 13.20 -3.60
C ALA A 185 -9.39 12.56 -3.11
N LYS A 186 -9.44 11.24 -2.96
CA LYS A 186 -10.61 10.53 -2.42
C LYS A 186 -10.65 10.51 -0.89
N CYS A 187 -9.55 10.85 -0.23
CA CYS A 187 -9.43 10.86 1.23
C CYS A 187 -9.67 12.25 1.85
N VAL A 188 -9.94 13.27 1.03
CA VAL A 188 -10.17 14.66 1.44
C VAL A 188 -11.43 15.22 0.77
N LYS A 189 -11.85 16.42 1.14
CA LYS A 189 -13.11 17.02 0.63
C LYS A 189 -13.11 17.32 -0.87
N GLY A 190 -11.95 17.26 -1.54
CA GLY A 190 -11.82 17.48 -2.97
C GLY A 190 -10.37 17.79 -3.38
N GLU A 191 -10.16 17.89 -4.70
CA GLU A 191 -8.82 18.16 -5.27
C GLU A 191 -8.28 19.55 -4.92
N ASP A 192 -9.16 20.51 -4.55
CA ASP A 192 -8.81 21.88 -4.18
C ASP A 192 -8.69 22.08 -2.67
N ASP A 193 -8.91 21.02 -1.87
CA ASP A 193 -8.74 21.06 -0.41
C ASP A 193 -7.27 20.86 -0.01
N TYR A 194 -6.43 21.83 -0.35
CA TYR A 194 -4.99 21.77 -0.05
C TYR A 194 -4.68 21.65 1.45
N ASN A 195 -5.50 22.27 2.30
CA ASN A 195 -5.32 22.15 3.75
C ASN A 195 -5.65 20.75 4.26
N GLY A 196 -6.75 20.16 3.80
CA GLY A 196 -7.12 18.78 4.12
C GLY A 196 -6.08 17.79 3.61
N GLN A 197 -5.56 17.99 2.39
CA GLN A 197 -4.48 17.17 1.84
C GLN A 197 -3.22 17.24 2.71
N LYS A 198 -2.81 18.44 3.13
CA LYS A 198 -1.65 18.64 4.00
C LYS A 198 -1.82 17.92 5.33
N VAL A 199 -2.95 18.13 6.01
CA VAL A 199 -3.24 17.49 7.30
C VAL A 199 -3.24 15.97 7.16
N PHE A 200 -3.87 15.45 6.12
CA PHE A 200 -3.91 14.00 5.88
C PHE A 200 -2.52 13.39 5.63
N VAL A 201 -1.67 14.05 4.83
CA VAL A 201 -0.29 13.61 4.59
C VAL A 201 0.56 13.68 5.85
N ASP A 202 0.40 14.73 6.66
CA ASP A 202 1.08 14.88 7.95
C ASP A 202 0.69 13.74 8.91
N GLU A 203 -0.60 13.40 8.99
CA GLU A 203 -1.10 12.28 9.78
C GLU A 203 -0.59 10.93 9.28
N LEU A 204 -0.63 10.68 7.96
CA LEU A 204 -0.05 9.46 7.37
C LEU A 204 1.43 9.32 7.69
N THR A 205 2.18 10.43 7.60
CA THR A 205 3.62 10.44 7.91
C THR A 205 3.88 10.16 9.39
N SER A 206 3.02 10.66 10.28
CA SER A 206 3.10 10.34 11.72
C SER A 206 2.85 8.86 11.96
N VAL A 207 1.78 8.30 11.38
CA VAL A 207 1.44 6.88 11.51
C VAL A 207 2.55 5.99 10.93
N ALA A 208 3.12 6.35 9.77
CA ALA A 208 4.23 5.60 9.18
C ALA A 208 5.40 5.46 10.17
N ARG A 209 5.77 6.56 10.83
CA ARG A 209 6.85 6.59 11.83
C ARG A 209 6.52 5.86 13.12
N ASP A 210 5.30 6.03 13.62
CA ASP A 210 4.88 5.48 14.91
C ASP A 210 4.74 3.95 14.87
N TYR A 211 4.45 3.40 13.68
CA TYR A 211 4.23 1.96 13.48
C TYR A 211 5.29 1.26 12.62
N ASP A 212 6.36 1.95 12.25
CA ASP A 212 7.44 1.40 11.40
C ASP A 212 6.92 0.76 10.09
N VAL A 213 5.96 1.41 9.43
CA VAL A 213 5.40 0.99 8.13
C VAL A 213 5.82 1.94 7.01
N HIS A 214 5.79 1.47 5.78
CA HIS A 214 5.96 2.30 4.59
C HIS A 214 4.61 2.54 3.92
N ILE A 215 4.27 3.81 3.65
CA ILE A 215 3.01 4.17 3.01
C ILE A 215 3.29 4.64 1.58
N HIS A 216 2.56 4.05 0.62
CA HIS A 216 2.57 4.45 -0.78
C HIS A 216 1.30 5.24 -1.07
N LEU A 217 1.44 6.55 -1.26
CA LEU A 217 0.32 7.45 -1.51
C LEU A 217 0.27 7.81 -3.00
N VAL A 218 -0.87 7.56 -3.65
CA VAL A 218 -1.08 7.94 -5.05
C VAL A 218 -1.75 9.31 -5.12
N HIS A 219 -1.24 10.17 -6.00
CA HIS A 219 -1.80 11.49 -6.25
C HIS A 219 -1.95 11.78 -7.74
N HIS A 220 -3.10 12.34 -8.12
CA HIS A 220 -3.40 12.76 -9.48
C HIS A 220 -2.99 14.22 -9.68
N LEU A 221 -2.13 14.48 -10.67
CA LEU A 221 -1.80 15.84 -11.07
C LEU A 221 -2.87 16.36 -12.03
N LYS A 222 -3.27 17.62 -11.85
CA LYS A 222 -4.12 18.33 -12.83
C LYS A 222 -3.36 18.49 -14.15
N LYS A 223 -4.06 18.36 -15.27
CA LYS A 223 -3.48 18.73 -16.57
C LYS A 223 -3.18 20.23 -16.54
N PRO A 224 -2.01 20.67 -17.05
CA PRO A 224 -1.78 22.09 -17.26
C PRO A 224 -2.84 22.67 -18.20
N ALA A 225 -3.31 23.90 -17.92
CA ALA A 225 -4.41 24.52 -18.65
C ALA A 225 -4.12 24.81 -20.14
N ASN A 226 -2.89 24.59 -20.63
CA ASN A 226 -2.38 25.02 -21.93
C ASN A 226 -1.67 23.91 -22.74
N GLU A 227 -2.15 22.67 -22.73
CA GLU A 227 -1.76 21.69 -23.75
C GLU A 227 -2.90 21.51 -24.76
N TYR A 228 -2.91 22.36 -25.79
CA TYR A 228 -3.57 22.16 -27.06
C TYR A 228 -2.52 22.04 -28.16
#